data_ef57444e3693f386507036a0294a0148
#
_entry.id   ef57444e3693f386507036a0294a0148
#
_cell.length_a   1.000
_cell.length_b   1.000
_cell.length_c   1.000
_cell.angle_alpha   90.00
_cell.angle_beta   90.00
_cell.angle_gamma   90.00
#
_symmetry.space_group_name_H-M   'P 1'
#
loop_
_entity.id
_entity.type
_entity.pdbx_description
1 polymer ?
#
loop_
_entity_poly.entity_id
_entity_poly.type
_entity_poly.pdbx_seq_one_letter_code
_entity_poly.pdbx_strand_id
1 'polypeptide(L)'
;MYVLSVGIKSNDGLIGLTIFPEKGECITSKNEIEIFQVMQPNMALAETGKYPDQIMVLLINYDGKSYYDKQKIFVPAKKCARQIGTYQYETKMGLEKTVPAVVIE
;
A
#
# COMPACT_ATOMS: atom_id res chain seq x y z
N MET A 1 -2.17 19.69 -0.99
CA MET A 1 -2.03 19.30 -0.90
C MET A 1 -2.13 19.12 -0.73
N TYR A 2 -1.77 19.14 -0.50
CA TYR A 2 -1.61 18.73 -0.23
C TYR A 2 -1.54 18.66 0.27
N VAL A 3 -1.36 18.73 0.50
CA VAL A 3 -1.15 18.45 1.01
C VAL A 3 -1.12 18.52 1.58
N LEU A 4 -0.93 18.65 1.89
CA LEU A 4 -0.77 18.51 2.29
C LEU A 4 -0.95 18.56 2.80
N SER A 5 -0.85 18.61 3.03
CA SER A 5 -0.95 18.31 3.42
C SER A 5 -1.07 18.20 3.75
N VAL A 6 -0.96 18.27 3.89
CA VAL A 6 -1.10 17.75 4.15
C VAL A 6 -1.23 17.35 4.43
N GLY A 7 -1.08 17.35 4.53
CA GLY A 7 -1.22 16.56 4.81
C GLY A 7 -1.45 16.22 5.21
N ILE A 8 -1.30 15.94 5.41
CA ILE A 8 -1.64 15.38 5.81
C ILE A 8 -2.14 15.20 6.48
N LYS A 9 -2.43 15.28 6.74
CA LYS A 9 -2.95 14.89 7.28
C LYS A 9 -3.23 14.15 7.38
N SER A 10 -3.18 13.81 7.27
CA SER A 10 -3.52 13.10 7.28
C SER A 10 -3.77 12.28 7.26
N ASN A 11 -3.42 12.35 7.46
CA ASN A 11 -3.63 11.52 7.41
C ASN A 11 -4.58 10.67 7.15
N ASP A 12 -4.99 10.78 6.91
CA ASP A 12 -5.95 9.85 6.35
C ASP A 12 -6.60 8.94 7.36
N GLY A 13 -6.28 9.15 8.59
CA GLY A 13 -6.91 8.42 9.66
C GLY A 13 -6.39 7.00 9.89
N LEU A 14 -5.45 6.52 9.12
CA LEU A 14 -4.90 5.18 9.34
C LEU A 14 -3.68 5.28 10.25
N ILE A 15 -3.83 4.77 11.47
CA ILE A 15 -2.76 4.78 12.46
C ILE A 15 -1.63 3.88 11.99
N GLY A 16 -0.40 4.38 12.08
CA GLY A 16 0.78 3.62 11.66
C GLY A 16 1.26 3.95 10.25
N LEU A 17 0.49 4.74 9.52
CA LEU A 17 0.87 5.12 8.16
C LEU A 17 1.73 6.38 8.21
N THR A 18 2.90 6.31 7.57
CA THR A 18 3.79 7.46 7.41
C THR A 18 4.02 7.68 5.93
N ILE A 19 3.69 8.85 5.44
CA ILE A 19 3.88 9.21 4.04
C ILE A 19 5.20 9.97 3.91
N PHE A 20 6.01 9.58 2.94
CA PHE A 20 7.29 10.24 2.68
C PHE A 20 7.05 11.64 2.09
N PRO A 21 7.95 12.59 2.36
CA PRO A 21 7.86 13.90 1.71
C PRO A 21 8.07 13.81 0.20
N GLU A 22 8.83 12.80 -0.27
CA GLU A 22 9.02 12.56 -1.69
C GLU A 22 8.78 11.09 -1.98
N LYS A 23 8.30 10.81 -3.18
CA LYS A 23 8.04 9.44 -3.58
C LYS A 23 9.33 8.63 -3.64
N GLY A 24 9.25 7.40 -3.20
CA GLY A 24 10.37 6.47 -3.26
C GLY A 24 10.44 5.77 -4.61
N GLU A 25 11.06 4.59 -4.59
CA GLU A 25 11.29 3.83 -5.80
C GLU A 25 10.18 2.83 -6.04
N CYS A 26 10.16 2.27 -7.24
CA CYS A 26 9.26 1.16 -7.54
C CYS A 26 9.67 -0.05 -6.71
N ILE A 27 8.73 -0.59 -5.94
CA ILE A 27 8.98 -1.79 -5.16
C ILE A 27 8.93 -3.00 -6.06
N THR A 28 7.94 -3.03 -6.95
CA THR A 28 7.79 -4.15 -7.86
C THR A 28 7.08 -3.69 -9.12
N SER A 29 7.43 -4.34 -10.22
CA SER A 29 6.72 -4.20 -11.48
C SER A 29 6.01 -5.50 -11.84
N LYS A 30 5.83 -6.40 -10.87
CA LYS A 30 5.10 -7.64 -11.12
C LYS A 30 3.66 -7.32 -11.50
N ASN A 31 3.09 -8.19 -12.33
CA ASN A 31 1.79 -7.92 -12.95
C ASN A 31 0.64 -8.01 -11.98
N GLU A 32 0.78 -8.74 -10.89
CA GLU A 32 -0.38 -9.06 -10.08
C GLU A 32 -0.12 -8.77 -8.61
N ILE A 33 -1.11 -8.12 -7.99
CA ILE A 33 -1.12 -7.86 -6.56
C ILE A 33 -2.44 -8.42 -6.04
N GLU A 34 -2.38 -9.21 -4.97
CA GLU A 34 -3.59 -9.79 -4.38
C GLU A 34 -3.88 -9.13 -3.05
N ILE A 35 -5.11 -8.64 -2.88
CA ILE A 35 -5.54 -8.02 -1.64
C ILE A 35 -5.67 -9.09 -0.57
N PHE A 36 -5.03 -8.85 0.57
CA PHE A 36 -5.07 -9.75 1.71
C PHE A 36 -6.12 -9.31 2.73
N GLN A 37 -6.09 -8.03 3.09
CA GLN A 37 -7.03 -7.50 4.10
C GLN A 37 -7.25 -6.02 3.85
N VAL A 38 -8.52 -5.61 3.74
CA VAL A 38 -8.87 -4.21 3.55
C VAL A 38 -8.81 -3.51 4.90
N MET A 39 -8.05 -2.41 4.96
CA MET A 39 -7.91 -1.60 6.17
C MET A 39 -8.87 -0.40 6.12
N GLN A 40 -8.97 0.24 4.97
CA GLN A 40 -9.93 1.29 4.66
C GLN A 40 -10.34 1.06 3.20
N PRO A 41 -11.44 1.66 2.74
CA PRO A 41 -11.92 1.35 1.38
C PRO A 41 -10.85 1.49 0.31
N ASN A 42 -9.94 2.46 0.45
CA ASN A 42 -8.89 2.70 -0.54
C ASN A 42 -7.51 2.27 -0.08
N MET A 43 -7.42 1.52 1.01
CA MET A 43 -6.13 1.07 1.58
C MET A 43 -6.24 -0.37 2.04
N ALA A 44 -5.35 -1.22 1.55
CA ALA A 44 -5.42 -2.64 1.88
C ALA A 44 -4.02 -3.24 1.97
N LEU A 45 -3.86 -4.16 2.90
CA LEU A 45 -2.67 -5.01 2.91
C LEU A 45 -2.80 -5.97 1.74
N ALA A 46 -1.71 -6.12 1.00
CA ALA A 46 -1.70 -6.91 -0.22
C ALA A 46 -0.37 -7.62 -0.38
N GLU A 47 -0.40 -8.71 -1.12
CA GLU A 47 0.80 -9.47 -1.43
C GLU A 47 1.13 -9.31 -2.90
N THR A 48 2.42 -9.18 -3.20
CA THR A 48 2.88 -9.13 -4.58
C THR A 48 4.10 -10.02 -4.72
N GLY A 49 4.32 -10.53 -5.92
CA GLY A 49 5.40 -11.46 -6.18
C GLY A 49 4.90 -12.89 -6.18
N LYS A 50 5.81 -13.83 -6.38
CA LYS A 50 5.48 -15.25 -6.42
C LYS A 50 6.18 -15.97 -5.28
N TYR A 51 5.47 -16.95 -4.72
CA TYR A 51 6.07 -17.80 -3.71
C TYR A 51 7.39 -18.37 -4.21
N PRO A 52 8.49 -18.37 -3.42
CA PRO A 52 8.56 -17.94 -2.02
C PRO A 52 8.94 -16.47 -1.84
N ASP A 53 9.01 -15.67 -2.88
CA ASP A 53 9.52 -14.31 -2.83
C ASP A 53 8.43 -13.25 -2.71
N GLN A 54 7.30 -13.63 -2.14
CA GLN A 54 6.19 -12.70 -1.93
C GLN A 54 6.57 -11.64 -0.90
N ILE A 55 6.12 -10.41 -1.16
CA ILE A 55 6.26 -9.35 -0.18
C ILE A 55 4.89 -8.77 0.12
N MET A 56 4.74 -8.27 1.35
CA MET A 56 3.51 -7.63 1.80
C MET A 56 3.68 -6.13 1.69
N VAL A 57 2.65 -5.45 1.19
CA VAL A 57 2.64 -4.00 1.07
C VAL A 57 1.29 -3.47 1.52
N LEU A 58 1.23 -2.17 1.84
CA LEU A 58 -0.04 -1.48 1.98
C LEU A 58 -0.31 -0.79 0.65
N LEU A 59 -1.33 -1.25 -0.06
CA LEU A 59 -1.69 -0.69 -1.36
C LEU A 59 -2.71 0.41 -1.16
N ILE A 60 -2.44 1.59 -1.71
CA ILE A 60 -3.27 2.77 -1.57
C ILE A 60 -3.68 3.25 -2.96
N ASN A 61 -4.93 3.68 -3.11
CA ASN A 61 -5.33 4.37 -4.32
C ASN A 61 -5.97 5.71 -3.97
N TYR A 62 -5.90 6.64 -4.90
CA TYR A 62 -6.50 7.96 -4.77
C TYR A 62 -7.55 8.21 -5.83
N ASP A 63 -7.99 7.15 -6.53
CA ASP A 63 -8.94 7.29 -7.62
C ASP A 63 -10.38 6.94 -7.21
N GLY A 64 -10.60 6.79 -5.90
CA GLY A 64 -11.95 6.62 -5.38
C GLY A 64 -12.49 5.20 -5.42
N LYS A 65 -11.68 4.26 -5.84
CA LYS A 65 -12.13 2.87 -5.90
C LYS A 65 -11.95 2.19 -4.54
N SER A 66 -12.85 1.27 -4.24
CA SER A 66 -12.77 0.49 -3.01
C SER A 66 -12.18 -0.88 -3.30
N TYR A 67 -11.35 -1.36 -2.38
CA TYR A 67 -10.79 -2.69 -2.47
C TYR A 67 -11.70 -3.70 -1.77
N TYR A 68 -11.53 -4.98 -2.09
CA TYR A 68 -12.20 -6.06 -1.38
C TYR A 68 -11.23 -7.23 -1.21
N ASP A 69 -11.52 -8.08 -0.23
CA ASP A 69 -10.64 -9.20 0.11
C ASP A 69 -10.46 -10.14 -1.07
N LYS A 70 -9.22 -10.58 -1.27
CA LYS A 70 -8.81 -11.51 -2.33
C LYS A 70 -8.94 -10.92 -3.74
N GLN A 71 -9.19 -9.63 -3.83
CA GLN A 71 -9.20 -8.96 -5.13
C GLN A 71 -7.81 -9.04 -5.76
N LYS A 72 -7.79 -9.33 -7.05
CA LYS A 72 -6.54 -9.33 -7.80
C LYS A 72 -6.46 -8.08 -8.63
N ILE A 73 -5.33 -7.40 -8.55
CA ILE A 73 -5.12 -6.14 -9.24
C ILE A 73 -3.92 -6.31 -10.15
N PHE A 74 -4.10 -5.97 -11.41
CA PHE A 74 -3.02 -6.08 -12.38
C PHE A 74 -2.34 -4.72 -12.54
N VAL A 75 -1.02 -4.74 -12.45
CA VAL A 75 -0.22 -3.54 -12.63
C VAL A 75 0.02 -3.36 -14.14
N PRO A 76 -0.44 -2.26 -14.72
CA PRO A 76 -0.21 -2.03 -16.17
C PRO A 76 1.28 -2.03 -16.50
N ALA A 77 1.60 -2.36 -17.75
CA ALA A 77 2.99 -2.57 -18.16
C ALA A 77 3.88 -1.36 -17.96
N LYS A 78 3.31 -0.16 -18.02
CA LYS A 78 4.10 1.07 -17.88
C LYS A 78 4.03 1.67 -16.48
N LYS A 79 3.50 0.92 -15.52
CA LYS A 79 3.35 1.38 -14.14
C LYS A 79 4.01 0.41 -13.20
N CYS A 80 4.16 0.84 -11.96
CA CYS A 80 4.73 -0.01 -10.92
C CYS A 80 4.09 0.33 -9.59
N ALA A 81 4.33 -0.52 -8.61
CA ALA A 81 3.97 -0.22 -7.22
C ALA A 81 5.08 0.66 -6.66
N ARG A 82 4.84 1.96 -6.61
CA ARG A 82 5.83 2.94 -6.16
C ARG A 82 5.65 3.21 -4.68
N GLN A 83 6.73 3.12 -3.94
CA GLN A 83 6.67 3.36 -2.51
C GLN A 83 6.46 4.84 -2.22
N ILE A 84 5.45 5.13 -1.40
CA ILE A 84 5.16 6.50 -0.98
C ILE A 84 5.27 6.65 0.53
N GLY A 85 5.53 5.58 1.26
CA GLY A 85 5.64 5.64 2.69
C GLY A 85 5.84 4.27 3.30
N THR A 86 5.57 4.17 4.59
CA THR A 86 5.61 2.90 5.32
C THR A 86 4.35 2.78 6.17
N TYR A 87 3.98 1.56 6.45
CA TYR A 87 2.85 1.27 7.31
C TYR A 87 3.28 0.28 8.38
N GLN A 88 3.07 0.64 9.64
CA GLN A 88 3.39 -0.21 10.78
C GLN A 88 2.10 -0.71 11.40
N TYR A 89 2.03 -2.00 11.64
CA TYR A 89 0.86 -2.61 12.25
C TYR A 89 1.27 -3.73 13.20
N GLU A 90 0.36 -4.10 14.08
CA GLU A 90 0.59 -5.16 15.04
C GLU A 90 -0.21 -6.40 14.63
N THR A 91 0.45 -7.56 14.64
CA THR A 91 -0.22 -8.81 14.33
C THR A 91 -0.97 -9.30 15.57
N LYS A 92 -1.82 -10.32 15.37
CA LYS A 92 -2.56 -10.92 16.49
C LYS A 92 -1.66 -11.49 17.56
N MET A 93 -0.44 -11.82 17.20
CA MET A 93 0.53 -12.37 18.15
C MET A 93 1.33 -11.29 18.88
N GLY A 94 0.98 -10.03 18.68
CA GLY A 94 1.65 -8.93 19.35
C GLY A 94 2.95 -8.50 18.69
N LEU A 95 3.25 -8.98 17.49
CA LEU A 95 4.46 -8.58 16.78
C LEU A 95 4.18 -7.37 15.91
N GLU A 96 5.08 -6.39 15.99
CA GLU A 96 4.98 -5.23 15.10
C GLU A 96 5.65 -5.51 13.79
N LYS A 97 5.01 -5.12 12.70
CA LYS A 97 5.56 -5.26 11.36
C LYS A 97 5.46 -3.95 10.63
N THR A 98 6.45 -3.67 9.79
CA THR A 98 6.48 -2.48 8.95
C THR A 98 6.59 -2.92 7.51
N VAL A 99 5.69 -2.42 6.67
CA VAL A 99 5.65 -2.76 5.25
C VAL A 99 5.68 -1.49 4.42
N PRO A 100 6.11 -1.58 3.15
CA PRO A 100 6.04 -0.42 2.27
C PRO A 100 4.59 -0.04 2.00
N ALA A 101 4.32 1.25 1.97
CA ALA A 101 3.03 1.77 1.49
C ALA A 101 3.26 2.21 0.05
N VAL A 102 2.44 1.70 -0.87
CA VAL A 102 2.68 1.89 -2.30
C VAL A 102 1.42 2.35 -3.01
N VAL A 103 1.62 3.00 -4.15
CA VAL A 103 0.56 3.30 -5.10
C VAL A 103 0.99 2.78 -6.47
N ILE A 104 0.03 2.43 -7.30
CA ILE A 104 0.32 2.03 -8.68
C ILE A 104 0.33 3.28 -9.54
N GLU A 105 1.49 3.58 -10.11
CA GLU A 105 1.59 4.74 -11.00
C GLU A 105 2.76 4.64 -11.96
#